data_d266d6b0dba35729644edbfd25034931
#
_entry.id   d266d6b0dba35729644edbfd25034931
#
_cell.length_a   1.000
_cell.length_b   1.000
_cell.length_c   1.000
_cell.angle_alpha   90.00
_cell.angle_beta   90.00
_cell.angle_gamma   90.00
#
_symmetry.space_group_name_H-M   'P 1'
#
loop_
_entity.id
_entity.type
_entity.pdbx_description
1 polymer ?
#
loop_
_entity_poly.entity_id
_entity_poly.type
_entity_poly.pdbx_seq_one_letter_code
_entity_poly.pdbx_strand_id
1 'polypeptide(L)'
;MRTYLDLFKIPGVKRLVVSALPGRLAYGMIALATFFFVQDKTGSITLAGIATGVETIASSLTAGFRGNLIDKWGQTKPLSIFVPSWVALVFILTTVSTPTAIIVVSGLIGLASPPVNLSTRPLWRVLVGPDNLRTAYALDTTMASSTIVAGPVLATAIAIPISGSAALWATAALMAIGGVAIIQMPASRNWKPEPSQGNSMMLLRNKQFQILAVEGLIFGLAWGLLEISIPAFSTLQGTPGLSAPLLATLAGASIVGGLLIGSRKSLTTPLQGFKWASLGASIAAIPLVFTEPGWSMAIVLGLLGLGMGFAQVFHWEVLEAVRPQGTATSAQAWLWAVEGSMLAVGTALGGYLVENVSPQSALFGVSLGLLISTIYVWFYAASRLPQADKPLSESQRIEVLADLESPAE
;
A
#
# COMPACT_ATOMS: atom_id res chain seq x y z
N MET A 1 13.82 14.37 -13.01
CA MET A 1 12.79 14.23 -14.07
C MET A 1 13.29 13.47 -15.30
N ARG A 2 14.49 13.69 -15.83
CA ARG A 2 15.02 12.92 -16.98
C ARG A 2 14.97 11.41 -16.74
N THR A 3 15.32 10.94 -15.56
CA THR A 3 15.33 9.52 -15.17
C THR A 3 13.95 8.85 -15.33
N TYR A 4 12.86 9.55 -14.99
CA TYR A 4 11.50 9.02 -15.18
C TYR A 4 11.10 9.01 -16.67
N LEU A 5 11.50 10.04 -17.43
CA LEU A 5 11.26 10.05 -18.88
C LEU A 5 12.00 8.89 -19.58
N ASP A 6 13.21 8.59 -19.13
CA ASP A 6 13.98 7.46 -19.64
C ASP A 6 13.34 6.12 -19.25
N LEU A 7 12.80 5.99 -18.03
CA LEU A 7 12.04 4.83 -17.61
C LEU A 7 10.84 4.57 -18.54
N PHE A 8 10.11 5.62 -18.94
CA PHE A 8 8.98 5.50 -19.87
C PHE A 8 9.37 5.13 -21.31
N LYS A 9 10.67 5.19 -21.67
CA LYS A 9 11.15 4.70 -22.97
C LYS A 9 11.34 3.19 -22.99
N ILE A 10 11.43 2.54 -21.81
CA ILE A 10 11.59 1.09 -21.70
C ILE A 10 10.31 0.40 -22.20
N PRO A 11 10.41 -0.58 -23.12
CA PRO A 11 9.26 -1.31 -23.62
C PRO A 11 8.45 -1.96 -22.49
N GLY A 12 7.14 -1.83 -22.53
CA GLY A 12 6.22 -2.39 -21.54
C GLY A 12 5.95 -1.51 -20.31
N VAL A 13 6.81 -0.55 -19.95
CA VAL A 13 6.63 0.32 -18.77
C VAL A 13 5.36 1.16 -18.88
N LYS A 14 5.15 1.85 -20.01
CA LYS A 14 3.91 2.64 -20.23
C LYS A 14 2.67 1.75 -20.11
N ARG A 15 2.74 0.55 -20.69
CA ARG A 15 1.63 -0.40 -20.66
C ARG A 15 1.35 -0.88 -19.23
N LEU A 16 2.39 -1.15 -18.42
CA LEU A 16 2.22 -1.53 -17.01
C LEU A 16 1.53 -0.41 -16.23
N VAL A 17 1.99 0.83 -16.34
CA VAL A 17 1.42 2.00 -15.65
C VAL A 17 -0.06 2.17 -16.01
N VAL A 18 -0.39 2.18 -17.30
CA VAL A 18 -1.77 2.38 -17.77
C VAL A 18 -2.67 1.20 -17.38
N SER A 19 -2.17 -0.03 -17.44
CA SER A 19 -2.94 -1.23 -17.09
C SER A 19 -3.19 -1.34 -15.58
N ALA A 20 -2.24 -0.91 -14.75
CA ALA A 20 -2.36 -1.02 -13.28
C ALA A 20 -3.28 0.05 -12.69
N LEU A 21 -3.32 1.24 -13.27
CA LEU A 21 -4.00 2.42 -12.70
C LEU A 21 -5.51 2.19 -12.44
N PRO A 22 -6.32 1.65 -13.37
CA PRO A 22 -7.75 1.46 -13.12
C PRO A 22 -8.01 0.47 -11.97
N GLY A 23 -7.29 -0.65 -11.91
CA GLY A 23 -7.45 -1.62 -10.83
C GLY A 23 -7.02 -1.06 -9.46
N ARG A 24 -6.00 -0.21 -9.41
CA ARG A 24 -5.58 0.48 -8.19
C ARG A 24 -6.60 1.53 -7.74
N LEU A 25 -7.18 2.28 -8.67
CA LEU A 25 -8.28 3.20 -8.36
C LEU A 25 -9.48 2.47 -7.79
N ALA A 26 -9.85 1.32 -8.36
CA ALA A 26 -10.93 0.48 -7.83
C ALA A 26 -10.68 0.06 -6.39
N TYR A 27 -9.44 -0.28 -6.02
CA TYR A 27 -9.07 -0.55 -4.63
C TYR A 27 -9.27 0.65 -3.71
N GLY A 28 -8.92 1.85 -4.17
CA GLY A 28 -9.13 3.07 -3.39
C GLY A 28 -10.59 3.46 -3.27
N MET A 29 -11.44 3.03 -4.20
CA MET A 29 -12.86 3.39 -4.24
C MET A 29 -13.75 2.45 -3.44
N ILE A 30 -13.44 1.14 -3.39
CA ILE A 30 -14.39 0.09 -3.00
C ILE A 30 -14.99 0.29 -1.62
N ALA A 31 -14.19 0.61 -0.61
CA ALA A 31 -14.68 0.78 0.75
C ALA A 31 -15.74 1.90 0.85
N LEU A 32 -15.46 3.04 0.22
CA LEU A 32 -16.38 4.18 0.28
C LEU A 32 -17.59 4.00 -0.63
N ALA A 33 -17.40 3.33 -1.78
CA ALA A 33 -18.51 2.96 -2.66
C ALA A 33 -19.47 1.98 -1.96
N THR A 34 -18.93 0.97 -1.24
CA THR A 34 -19.72 0.04 -0.42
C THR A 34 -20.45 0.79 0.69
N PHE A 35 -19.75 1.72 1.37
CA PHE A 35 -20.35 2.53 2.42
C PHE A 35 -21.57 3.31 1.92
N PHE A 36 -21.41 4.11 0.88
CA PHE A 36 -22.50 4.92 0.32
C PHE A 36 -23.65 4.05 -0.18
N PHE A 37 -23.35 2.96 -0.88
CA PHE A 37 -24.37 2.04 -1.36
C PHE A 37 -25.23 1.47 -0.22
N VAL A 38 -24.58 0.98 0.85
CA VAL A 38 -25.30 0.39 1.99
C VAL A 38 -26.09 1.46 2.73
N GLN A 39 -25.52 2.64 2.92
CA GLN A 39 -26.21 3.79 3.54
C GLN A 39 -27.43 4.19 2.72
N ASP A 40 -27.30 4.36 1.39
CA ASP A 40 -28.41 4.72 0.51
C ASP A 40 -29.54 3.68 0.56
N LYS A 41 -29.17 2.40 0.58
CA LYS A 41 -30.13 1.29 0.52
C LYS A 41 -30.84 1.01 1.83
N THR A 42 -30.16 1.22 2.95
CA THR A 42 -30.66 0.80 4.28
C THR A 42 -30.95 1.95 5.22
N GLY A 43 -30.47 3.15 4.93
CA GLY A 43 -30.49 4.31 5.83
C GLY A 43 -29.57 4.18 7.05
N SER A 44 -28.83 3.07 7.18
CA SER A 44 -28.02 2.76 8.36
C SER A 44 -26.52 3.00 8.13
N ILE A 45 -25.98 4.03 8.77
CA ILE A 45 -24.54 4.30 8.81
C ILE A 45 -23.80 3.17 9.52
N THR A 46 -24.38 2.62 10.58
CA THR A 46 -23.79 1.50 11.34
C THR A 46 -23.60 0.27 10.46
N LEU A 47 -24.64 -0.11 9.69
CA LEU A 47 -24.56 -1.25 8.79
C LEU A 47 -23.55 -1.00 7.67
N ALA A 48 -23.48 0.21 7.12
CA ALA A 48 -22.49 0.61 6.14
C ALA A 48 -21.05 0.46 6.68
N GLY A 49 -20.83 0.92 7.91
CA GLY A 49 -19.54 0.76 8.59
C GLY A 49 -19.16 -0.71 8.85
N ILE A 50 -20.12 -1.54 9.27
CA ILE A 50 -19.89 -2.98 9.48
C ILE A 50 -19.56 -3.66 8.15
N ALA A 51 -20.31 -3.39 7.08
CA ALA A 51 -20.08 -3.99 5.77
C ALA A 51 -18.67 -3.67 5.22
N THR A 52 -18.25 -2.41 5.27
CA THR A 52 -16.91 -1.98 4.85
C THR A 52 -15.82 -2.52 5.76
N GLY A 53 -16.07 -2.59 7.07
CA GLY A 53 -15.13 -3.18 8.03
C GLY A 53 -14.87 -4.65 7.77
N VAL A 54 -15.94 -5.44 7.57
CA VAL A 54 -15.84 -6.87 7.26
C VAL A 54 -15.12 -7.10 5.92
N GLU A 55 -15.43 -6.29 4.90
CA GLU A 55 -14.75 -6.33 3.61
C GLU A 55 -13.24 -6.11 3.76
N THR A 56 -12.85 -5.06 4.48
CA THR A 56 -11.44 -4.70 4.69
C THR A 56 -10.68 -5.77 5.47
N ILE A 57 -11.27 -6.28 6.55
CA ILE A 57 -10.69 -7.35 7.37
C ILE A 57 -10.51 -8.62 6.52
N ALA A 58 -11.54 -9.04 5.79
CA ALA A 58 -11.48 -10.22 4.94
C ALA A 58 -10.41 -10.10 3.84
N SER A 59 -10.27 -8.91 3.23
CA SER A 59 -9.23 -8.63 2.25
C SER A 59 -7.84 -8.70 2.86
N SER A 60 -7.63 -8.13 4.04
CA SER A 60 -6.34 -8.12 4.73
C SER A 60 -5.90 -9.53 5.15
N LEU A 61 -6.79 -10.29 5.77
CA LEU A 61 -6.51 -11.65 6.23
C LEU A 61 -6.12 -12.61 5.09
N THR A 62 -6.66 -12.41 3.88
CA THR A 62 -6.39 -13.27 2.73
C THR A 62 -5.28 -12.77 1.82
N ALA A 63 -4.72 -11.59 2.07
CA ALA A 63 -3.70 -10.98 1.21
C ALA A 63 -2.48 -11.88 1.00
N GLY A 64 -1.92 -12.44 2.08
CA GLY A 64 -0.78 -13.34 2.01
C GLY A 64 -1.07 -14.65 1.25
N PHE A 65 -2.27 -15.21 1.41
CA PHE A 65 -2.71 -16.39 0.67
C PHE A 65 -2.81 -16.07 -0.83
N ARG A 66 -3.41 -14.95 -1.20
CA ARG A 66 -3.55 -14.52 -2.60
C ARG A 66 -2.19 -14.24 -3.25
N GLY A 67 -1.25 -13.64 -2.50
CA GLY A 67 0.14 -13.48 -2.94
C GLY A 67 0.81 -14.83 -3.22
N ASN A 68 0.63 -15.81 -2.34
CA ASN A 68 1.16 -17.16 -2.53
C ASN A 68 0.59 -17.87 -3.77
N LEU A 69 -0.68 -17.63 -4.11
CA LEU A 69 -1.25 -18.20 -5.34
C LEU A 69 -0.54 -17.64 -6.59
N ILE A 70 -0.19 -16.35 -6.60
CA ILE A 70 0.59 -15.76 -7.69
C ILE A 70 1.99 -16.37 -7.76
N ASP A 71 2.67 -16.48 -6.62
CA ASP A 71 4.02 -17.03 -6.54
C ASP A 71 4.07 -18.52 -6.93
N LYS A 72 2.94 -19.26 -6.87
CA LYS A 72 2.85 -20.66 -7.28
C LYS A 72 2.36 -20.89 -8.70
N TRP A 73 1.34 -20.15 -9.12
CA TRP A 73 0.61 -20.42 -10.37
C TRP A 73 0.86 -19.38 -11.46
N GLY A 74 1.72 -18.41 -11.18
CA GLY A 74 1.89 -17.23 -12.03
C GLY A 74 0.76 -16.21 -11.84
N GLN A 75 0.87 -15.09 -12.53
CA GLN A 75 -0.08 -13.99 -12.33
C GLN A 75 -1.42 -14.21 -13.02
N THR A 76 -1.39 -14.74 -14.22
CA THR A 76 -2.57 -14.82 -15.09
C THR A 76 -3.69 -15.67 -14.51
N LYS A 77 -3.38 -16.88 -13.97
CA LYS A 77 -4.38 -17.79 -13.45
C LYS A 77 -5.15 -17.21 -12.25
N PRO A 78 -4.50 -16.75 -11.18
CA PRO A 78 -5.21 -16.14 -10.06
C PRO A 78 -6.02 -14.91 -10.48
N LEU A 79 -5.46 -14.02 -11.28
CA LEU A 79 -6.19 -12.82 -11.73
C LEU A 79 -7.42 -13.18 -12.56
N SER A 80 -7.35 -14.21 -13.43
CA SER A 80 -8.49 -14.65 -14.24
C SER A 80 -9.63 -15.25 -13.43
N ILE A 81 -9.37 -15.67 -12.19
CA ILE A 81 -10.38 -16.17 -11.26
C ILE A 81 -10.89 -15.01 -10.37
N PHE A 82 -9.98 -14.30 -9.71
CA PHE A 82 -10.35 -13.30 -8.72
C PHE A 82 -11.03 -12.07 -9.34
N VAL A 83 -10.59 -11.58 -10.50
CA VAL A 83 -11.18 -10.37 -11.13
C VAL A 83 -12.66 -10.60 -11.49
N PRO A 84 -13.06 -11.61 -12.27
CA PRO A 84 -14.48 -11.81 -12.58
C PRO A 84 -15.31 -12.19 -11.35
N SER A 85 -14.77 -12.99 -10.41
CA SER A 85 -15.49 -13.32 -9.18
C SER A 85 -15.78 -12.09 -8.34
N TRP A 86 -14.80 -11.20 -8.19
CA TRP A 86 -14.97 -9.96 -7.44
C TRP A 86 -15.98 -9.03 -8.10
N VAL A 87 -15.89 -8.84 -9.42
CA VAL A 87 -16.85 -8.04 -10.18
C VAL A 87 -18.27 -8.60 -10.03
N ALA A 88 -18.44 -9.92 -10.15
CA ALA A 88 -19.73 -10.56 -9.94
C ALA A 88 -20.27 -10.33 -8.52
N LEU A 89 -19.43 -10.44 -7.49
CA LEU A 89 -19.83 -10.20 -6.10
C LEU A 89 -20.23 -8.74 -5.86
N VAL A 90 -19.54 -7.77 -6.48
CA VAL A 90 -19.95 -6.36 -6.42
C VAL A 90 -21.33 -6.16 -7.06
N PHE A 91 -21.63 -6.80 -8.18
CA PHE A 91 -22.98 -6.78 -8.75
C PHE A 91 -24.00 -7.48 -7.85
N ILE A 92 -23.68 -8.64 -7.28
CA ILE A 92 -24.55 -9.35 -6.32
C ILE A 92 -24.87 -8.45 -5.13
N LEU A 93 -23.88 -7.69 -4.60
CA LEU A 93 -24.11 -6.76 -3.50
C LEU A 93 -25.23 -5.77 -3.83
N THR A 94 -25.31 -5.29 -5.07
CA THR A 94 -26.37 -4.33 -5.45
C THR A 94 -27.76 -4.95 -5.50
N THR A 95 -27.88 -6.28 -5.54
CA THR A 95 -29.17 -6.98 -5.61
C THR A 95 -29.70 -7.40 -4.23
N VAL A 96 -28.82 -7.64 -3.25
CA VAL A 96 -29.24 -8.10 -1.91
C VAL A 96 -29.75 -6.95 -1.07
N SER A 97 -30.74 -7.24 -0.19
CA SER A 97 -31.42 -6.21 0.61
C SER A 97 -31.42 -6.48 2.11
N THR A 98 -31.16 -7.73 2.54
CA THR A 98 -31.14 -8.04 3.98
C THR A 98 -29.79 -7.67 4.60
N PRO A 99 -29.76 -7.15 5.84
CA PRO A 99 -28.52 -6.79 6.53
C PRO A 99 -27.47 -7.91 6.55
N THR A 100 -27.92 -9.13 6.85
CA THR A 100 -27.05 -10.30 6.89
C THR A 100 -26.44 -10.60 5.52
N ALA A 101 -27.25 -10.56 4.43
CA ALA A 101 -26.73 -10.81 3.09
C ALA A 101 -25.72 -9.71 2.66
N ILE A 102 -25.99 -8.45 2.99
CA ILE A 102 -25.06 -7.34 2.73
C ILE A 102 -23.70 -7.61 3.41
N ILE A 103 -23.69 -7.94 4.71
CA ILE A 103 -22.45 -8.24 5.45
C ILE A 103 -21.71 -9.44 4.85
N VAL A 104 -22.42 -10.52 4.56
CA VAL A 104 -21.83 -11.74 3.98
C VAL A 104 -21.21 -11.47 2.60
N VAL A 105 -21.97 -10.79 1.72
CA VAL A 105 -21.46 -10.47 0.37
C VAL A 105 -20.29 -9.49 0.44
N SER A 106 -20.30 -8.50 1.32
CA SER A 106 -19.17 -7.61 1.56
C SER A 106 -17.92 -8.39 2.03
N GLY A 107 -18.09 -9.34 2.95
CA GLY A 107 -17.02 -10.24 3.36
C GLY A 107 -16.47 -11.08 2.19
N LEU A 108 -17.34 -11.63 1.34
CA LEU A 108 -16.94 -12.36 0.14
C LEU A 108 -16.19 -11.48 -0.87
N ILE A 109 -16.59 -10.21 -1.04
CA ILE A 109 -15.86 -9.23 -1.85
C ILE A 109 -14.44 -9.06 -1.30
N GLY A 110 -14.29 -8.91 0.01
CA GLY A 110 -12.97 -8.85 0.64
C GLY A 110 -12.13 -10.11 0.40
N LEU A 111 -12.70 -11.31 0.61
CA LEU A 111 -12.02 -12.60 0.36
C LEU A 111 -11.59 -12.75 -1.10
N ALA A 112 -12.43 -12.34 -2.04
CA ALA A 112 -12.19 -12.43 -3.47
C ALA A 112 -11.39 -11.25 -4.03
N SER A 113 -10.89 -10.34 -3.21
CA SER A 113 -10.18 -9.13 -3.62
C SER A 113 -9.02 -9.47 -4.60
N PRO A 114 -9.05 -8.98 -5.86
CA PRO A 114 -8.06 -9.40 -6.87
C PRO A 114 -6.65 -8.90 -6.51
N PRO A 115 -5.61 -9.72 -6.61
CA PRO A 115 -4.25 -9.33 -6.22
C PRO A 115 -3.55 -8.43 -7.25
N VAL A 116 -4.24 -7.44 -7.81
CA VAL A 116 -3.72 -6.51 -8.84
C VAL A 116 -2.53 -5.71 -8.32
N ASN A 117 -2.65 -5.14 -7.11
CA ASN A 117 -1.56 -4.37 -6.50
C ASN A 117 -0.31 -5.22 -6.25
N LEU A 118 -0.50 -6.49 -5.88
CA LEU A 118 0.59 -7.43 -5.62
C LEU A 118 1.27 -7.88 -6.90
N SER A 119 0.56 -7.90 -8.03
CA SER A 119 1.07 -8.33 -9.33
C SER A 119 1.99 -7.32 -9.99
N THR A 120 1.88 -6.03 -9.67
CA THR A 120 2.62 -4.98 -10.40
C THR A 120 4.10 -4.93 -10.04
N ARG A 121 4.47 -5.15 -8.77
CA ARG A 121 5.88 -5.06 -8.33
C ARG A 121 6.80 -6.09 -8.95
N PRO A 122 6.45 -7.38 -9.01
CA PRO A 122 7.26 -8.36 -9.73
C PRO A 122 7.47 -8.00 -11.20
N LEU A 123 6.47 -7.36 -11.84
CA LEU A 123 6.58 -6.93 -13.23
C LEU A 123 7.56 -5.78 -13.43
N TRP A 124 7.72 -4.88 -12.46
CA TRP A 124 8.76 -3.86 -12.53
C TRP A 124 10.14 -4.49 -12.62
N ARG A 125 10.43 -5.50 -11.80
CA ARG A 125 11.70 -6.20 -11.82
C ARG A 125 11.99 -6.83 -13.18
N VAL A 126 10.98 -7.41 -13.81
CA VAL A 126 11.12 -8.04 -15.14
C VAL A 126 11.29 -7.02 -16.27
N LEU A 127 10.67 -5.85 -16.15
CA LEU A 127 10.68 -4.84 -17.21
C LEU A 127 11.89 -3.91 -17.16
N VAL A 128 12.42 -3.65 -15.95
CA VAL A 128 13.50 -2.69 -15.77
C VAL A 128 14.72 -3.37 -15.15
N GLY A 129 15.90 -3.04 -15.67
CA GLY A 129 17.15 -3.54 -15.12
C GLY A 129 17.41 -2.98 -13.70
N PRO A 130 18.40 -3.55 -12.99
CA PRO A 130 18.73 -3.18 -11.62
C PRO A 130 18.96 -1.69 -11.40
N ASP A 131 19.56 -1.01 -12.39
CA ASP A 131 19.87 0.42 -12.33
C ASP A 131 18.64 1.33 -12.31
N ASN A 132 17.51 0.86 -12.85
CA ASN A 132 16.26 1.59 -12.93
C ASN A 132 15.21 1.14 -11.87
N LEU A 133 15.53 0.09 -11.09
CA LEU A 133 14.56 -0.54 -10.18
C LEU A 133 14.10 0.42 -9.07
N ARG A 134 15.01 1.23 -8.53
CA ARG A 134 14.68 2.26 -7.54
C ARG A 134 13.70 3.29 -8.12
N THR A 135 13.94 3.77 -9.33
CA THR A 135 13.06 4.73 -10.01
C THR A 135 11.70 4.10 -10.30
N ALA A 136 11.66 2.83 -10.70
CA ALA A 136 10.45 2.08 -10.93
C ALA A 136 9.63 1.89 -9.64
N TYR A 137 10.27 1.53 -8.52
CA TYR A 137 9.60 1.40 -7.23
C TYR A 137 9.11 2.74 -6.69
N ALA A 138 9.85 3.82 -6.89
CA ALA A 138 9.38 5.16 -6.55
C ALA A 138 8.13 5.55 -7.36
N LEU A 139 8.11 5.27 -8.66
CA LEU A 139 6.94 5.48 -9.50
C LEU A 139 5.75 4.62 -9.04
N ASP A 140 5.99 3.33 -8.74
CA ASP A 140 4.97 2.40 -8.24
C ASP A 140 4.34 2.87 -6.92
N THR A 141 5.19 3.31 -5.97
CA THR A 141 4.75 3.87 -4.68
C THR A 141 3.96 5.16 -4.89
N THR A 142 4.42 6.05 -5.78
CA THR A 142 3.70 7.27 -6.13
C THR A 142 2.31 6.97 -6.70
N MET A 143 2.22 6.01 -7.61
CA MET A 143 0.93 5.58 -8.16
C MET A 143 0.01 5.02 -7.08
N ALA A 144 0.53 4.16 -6.18
CA ALA A 144 -0.25 3.61 -5.09
C ALA A 144 -0.77 4.71 -4.15
N SER A 145 0.09 5.62 -3.71
CA SER A 145 -0.30 6.75 -2.85
C SER A 145 -1.33 7.68 -3.53
N SER A 146 -1.14 7.96 -4.82
CA SER A 146 -2.10 8.77 -5.58
C SER A 146 -3.48 8.13 -5.66
N THR A 147 -3.55 6.80 -5.80
CA THR A 147 -4.84 6.10 -5.89
C THR A 147 -5.54 5.96 -4.53
N ILE A 148 -4.79 5.93 -3.41
CA ILE A 148 -5.37 6.00 -2.06
C ILE A 148 -6.08 7.33 -1.84
N VAL A 149 -5.56 8.42 -2.38
CA VAL A 149 -6.19 9.76 -2.28
C VAL A 149 -7.31 9.92 -3.32
N ALA A 150 -7.05 9.56 -4.57
CA ALA A 150 -8.01 9.75 -5.66
C ALA A 150 -9.22 8.81 -5.57
N GLY A 151 -9.05 7.61 -5.03
CA GLY A 151 -10.13 6.62 -4.92
C GLY A 151 -11.34 7.11 -4.13
N PRO A 152 -11.18 7.53 -2.87
CA PRO A 152 -12.26 8.10 -2.07
C PRO A 152 -12.93 9.32 -2.71
N VAL A 153 -12.13 10.19 -3.33
CA VAL A 153 -12.64 11.37 -4.04
C VAL A 153 -13.54 10.96 -5.21
N LEU A 154 -13.10 10.00 -6.03
CA LEU A 154 -13.89 9.50 -7.16
C LEU A 154 -15.14 8.77 -6.70
N ALA A 155 -15.05 7.92 -5.67
CA ALA A 155 -16.19 7.22 -5.11
C ALA A 155 -17.25 8.22 -4.64
N THR A 156 -16.86 9.25 -3.89
CA THR A 156 -17.73 10.30 -3.38
C THR A 156 -18.31 11.16 -4.51
N ALA A 157 -17.48 11.54 -5.48
CA ALA A 157 -17.90 12.35 -6.63
C ALA A 157 -18.94 11.64 -7.52
N ILE A 158 -19.00 10.31 -7.47
CA ILE A 158 -20.03 9.53 -8.16
C ILE A 158 -21.23 9.24 -7.24
N ALA A 159 -20.95 8.83 -5.98
CA ALA A 159 -22.00 8.40 -5.07
C ALA A 159 -22.97 9.53 -4.70
N ILE A 160 -22.48 10.72 -4.37
CA ILE A 160 -23.31 11.85 -3.92
C ILE A 160 -24.24 12.36 -5.03
N PRO A 161 -23.77 12.70 -6.25
CA PRO A 161 -24.65 13.26 -7.27
C PRO A 161 -25.47 12.20 -8.03
N ILE A 162 -25.08 10.91 -7.99
CA ILE A 162 -25.77 9.87 -8.76
C ILE A 162 -26.34 8.82 -7.82
N SER A 163 -25.54 7.94 -7.23
CA SER A 163 -25.92 6.94 -6.22
C SER A 163 -24.71 6.10 -5.76
N GLY A 164 -24.81 5.47 -4.59
CA GLY A 164 -23.83 4.48 -4.15
C GLY A 164 -23.73 3.27 -5.07
N SER A 165 -24.82 2.84 -5.70
CA SER A 165 -24.81 1.79 -6.74
C SER A 165 -23.96 2.17 -7.94
N ALA A 166 -24.07 3.42 -8.42
CA ALA A 166 -23.26 3.92 -9.54
C ALA A 166 -21.76 3.93 -9.19
N ALA A 167 -21.41 4.30 -7.96
CA ALA A 167 -20.04 4.24 -7.47
C ALA A 167 -19.51 2.79 -7.43
N LEU A 168 -20.32 1.82 -6.99
CA LEU A 168 -19.97 0.40 -7.03
C LEU A 168 -19.74 -0.11 -8.46
N TRP A 169 -20.64 0.24 -9.39
CA TRP A 169 -20.51 -0.18 -10.79
C TRP A 169 -19.28 0.43 -11.48
N ALA A 170 -19.01 1.71 -11.20
CA ALA A 170 -17.79 2.35 -11.69
C ALA A 170 -16.53 1.66 -11.13
N THR A 171 -16.55 1.30 -9.85
CA THR A 171 -15.47 0.57 -9.19
C THR A 171 -15.28 -0.83 -9.81
N ALA A 172 -16.37 -1.56 -10.07
CA ALA A 172 -16.33 -2.87 -10.74
C ALA A 172 -15.79 -2.76 -12.17
N ALA A 173 -16.21 -1.74 -12.92
CA ALA A 173 -15.73 -1.48 -14.27
C ALA A 173 -14.22 -1.17 -14.30
N LEU A 174 -13.73 -0.32 -13.38
CA LEU A 174 -12.30 -0.02 -13.25
C LEU A 174 -11.49 -1.26 -12.89
N MET A 175 -11.97 -2.11 -11.99
CA MET A 175 -11.31 -3.37 -11.65
C MET A 175 -11.30 -4.33 -12.84
N ALA A 176 -12.39 -4.46 -13.56
CA ALA A 176 -12.46 -5.29 -14.77
C ALA A 176 -11.46 -4.81 -15.84
N ILE A 177 -11.45 -3.52 -16.14
CA ILE A 177 -10.55 -2.90 -17.12
C ILE A 177 -9.09 -3.14 -16.71
N GLY A 178 -8.70 -2.77 -15.49
CA GLY A 178 -7.33 -2.91 -15.00
C GLY A 178 -6.91 -4.37 -14.89
N GLY A 179 -7.76 -5.23 -14.34
CA GLY A 179 -7.50 -6.67 -14.22
C GLY A 179 -7.32 -7.34 -15.57
N VAL A 180 -8.21 -7.11 -16.52
CA VAL A 180 -8.08 -7.65 -17.89
C VAL A 180 -6.84 -7.12 -18.58
N ALA A 181 -6.54 -5.82 -18.44
CA ALA A 181 -5.36 -5.21 -19.05
C ALA A 181 -4.06 -5.84 -18.52
N ILE A 182 -3.96 -6.13 -17.22
CA ILE A 182 -2.79 -6.82 -16.63
C ILE A 182 -2.74 -8.28 -17.10
N ILE A 183 -3.85 -9.01 -17.12
CA ILE A 183 -3.93 -10.40 -17.60
C ILE A 183 -3.45 -10.49 -19.06
N GLN A 184 -3.78 -9.50 -19.88
CA GLN A 184 -3.41 -9.48 -21.30
C GLN A 184 -2.02 -8.91 -21.56
N MET A 185 -1.35 -8.40 -20.55
CA MET A 185 0.00 -7.85 -20.71
C MET A 185 1.03 -8.97 -20.95
N PRO A 186 1.89 -8.88 -21.99
CA PRO A 186 2.90 -9.91 -22.26
C PRO A 186 3.79 -10.21 -21.06
N ALA A 187 4.26 -9.18 -20.36
CA ALA A 187 5.09 -9.34 -19.17
C ALA A 187 4.36 -10.14 -18.05
N SER A 188 3.04 -9.99 -17.88
CA SER A 188 2.25 -10.77 -16.95
C SER A 188 2.02 -12.21 -17.40
N ARG A 189 1.78 -12.40 -18.71
CA ARG A 189 1.56 -13.74 -19.29
C ARG A 189 2.82 -14.60 -19.27
N ASN A 190 3.95 -13.98 -19.53
CA ASN A 190 5.25 -14.66 -19.60
C ASN A 190 5.94 -14.69 -18.24
N TRP A 191 5.38 -14.02 -17.21
CA TRP A 191 5.94 -14.05 -15.87
C TRP A 191 5.91 -15.48 -15.32
N LYS A 192 7.08 -15.99 -15.03
CA LYS A 192 7.24 -17.33 -14.44
C LYS A 192 7.47 -17.18 -12.94
N PRO A 193 6.81 -17.99 -12.12
CA PRO A 193 7.14 -18.07 -10.70
C PRO A 193 8.64 -18.39 -10.53
N GLU A 194 9.30 -17.67 -9.62
CA GLU A 194 10.65 -18.04 -9.20
C GLU A 194 10.63 -19.45 -8.60
N PRO A 195 11.70 -20.26 -8.77
CA PRO A 195 11.81 -21.55 -8.11
C PRO A 195 11.61 -21.40 -6.60
N SER A 196 10.49 -21.88 -6.08
CA SER A 196 10.18 -21.75 -4.66
C SER A 196 10.70 -22.96 -3.89
N GLN A 197 11.50 -22.73 -2.86
CA GLN A 197 11.97 -23.79 -1.95
C GLN A 197 10.98 -24.11 -0.82
N GLY A 198 9.75 -23.55 -0.83
CA GLY A 198 8.82 -23.79 0.27
C GLY A 198 7.43 -23.15 0.15
N ASN A 199 6.63 -23.36 1.18
CA ASN A 199 5.31 -22.75 1.33
C ASN A 199 5.46 -21.28 1.80
N SER A 200 4.60 -20.37 1.37
CA SER A 200 4.61 -18.96 1.81
C SER A 200 4.47 -18.78 3.33
N MET A 201 3.90 -19.76 4.04
CA MET A 201 3.91 -19.77 5.51
C MET A 201 5.32 -19.96 6.10
N MET A 202 6.26 -20.55 5.36
CA MET A 202 7.67 -20.59 5.76
C MET A 202 8.31 -19.19 5.77
N LEU A 203 7.77 -18.26 4.99
CA LEU A 203 8.19 -16.85 5.02
C LEU A 203 8.03 -16.27 6.43
N LEU A 204 6.92 -16.53 7.11
CA LEU A 204 6.67 -16.09 8.48
C LEU A 204 7.67 -16.68 9.50
N ARG A 205 8.35 -17.77 9.14
CA ARG A 205 9.45 -18.37 9.95
C ARG A 205 10.83 -17.88 9.53
N ASN A 206 10.92 -17.14 8.43
CA ASN A 206 12.19 -16.56 7.99
C ASN A 206 12.59 -15.41 8.91
N LYS A 207 13.76 -15.52 9.57
CA LYS A 207 14.22 -14.53 10.54
C LYS A 207 14.38 -13.13 9.96
N GLN A 208 14.83 -13.01 8.71
CA GLN A 208 15.02 -11.71 8.06
C GLN A 208 13.67 -11.04 7.76
N PHE A 209 12.69 -11.82 7.30
CA PHE A 209 11.33 -11.34 7.13
C PHE A 209 10.70 -10.95 8.47
N GLN A 210 10.88 -11.74 9.52
CA GLN A 210 10.37 -11.42 10.87
C GLN A 210 10.92 -10.07 11.38
N ILE A 211 12.18 -9.75 11.08
CA ILE A 211 12.77 -8.47 11.45
C ILE A 211 12.02 -7.30 10.79
N LEU A 212 11.74 -7.41 9.48
CA LEU A 212 10.95 -6.41 8.77
C LEU A 212 9.48 -6.40 9.22
N ALA A 213 8.91 -7.56 9.53
CA ALA A 213 7.55 -7.66 10.04
C ALA A 213 7.38 -6.95 11.39
N VAL A 214 8.36 -7.07 12.30
CA VAL A 214 8.36 -6.34 13.57
C VAL A 214 8.48 -4.83 13.35
N GLU A 215 9.32 -4.39 12.43
CA GLU A 215 9.37 -2.98 12.03
C GLU A 215 8.02 -2.52 11.49
N GLY A 216 7.41 -3.31 10.58
CA GLY A 216 6.08 -3.05 10.04
C GLY A 216 4.97 -2.97 11.10
N LEU A 217 5.02 -3.78 12.17
CA LEU A 217 4.10 -3.65 13.31
C LEU A 217 4.23 -2.29 13.99
N ILE A 218 5.47 -1.86 14.28
CA ILE A 218 5.73 -0.58 14.95
C ILE A 218 5.30 0.59 14.07
N PHE A 219 5.67 0.54 12.79
CA PHE A 219 5.32 1.55 11.81
C PHE A 219 3.81 1.63 11.59
N GLY A 220 3.13 0.47 11.42
CA GLY A 220 1.68 0.40 11.25
C GLY A 220 0.92 1.03 12.41
N LEU A 221 1.36 0.77 13.65
CA LEU A 221 0.77 1.40 14.85
C LEU A 221 0.91 2.92 14.81
N ALA A 222 2.12 3.42 14.51
CA ALA A 222 2.38 4.86 14.44
C ALA A 222 1.60 5.53 13.29
N TRP A 223 1.47 4.85 12.16
CA TRP A 223 0.68 5.33 11.03
C TRP A 223 -0.80 5.41 11.36
N GLY A 224 -1.38 4.37 11.99
CA GLY A 224 -2.77 4.38 12.43
C GLY A 224 -3.08 5.49 13.43
N LEU A 225 -2.17 5.71 14.40
CA LEU A 225 -2.26 6.86 15.31
C LEU A 225 -2.29 8.18 14.53
N LEU A 226 -1.39 8.37 13.56
CA LEU A 226 -1.31 9.60 12.77
C LEU A 226 -2.59 9.84 11.96
N GLU A 227 -3.07 8.81 11.26
CA GLU A 227 -4.19 8.91 10.34
C GLU A 227 -5.48 9.36 11.03
N ILE A 228 -5.75 8.88 12.23
CA ILE A 228 -6.95 9.26 12.99
C ILE A 228 -6.78 10.54 13.80
N SER A 229 -5.56 10.82 14.29
CA SER A 229 -5.32 11.97 15.17
C SER A 229 -5.55 13.29 14.47
N ILE A 230 -5.21 13.39 13.18
CA ILE A 230 -5.37 14.63 12.41
C ILE A 230 -6.85 15.02 12.29
N PRO A 231 -7.77 14.18 11.77
CA PRO A 231 -9.18 14.54 11.67
C PRO A 231 -9.86 14.66 13.03
N ALA A 232 -9.52 13.80 13.99
CA ALA A 232 -10.09 13.87 15.33
C ALA A 232 -9.70 15.18 16.04
N PHE A 233 -8.44 15.57 15.98
CA PHE A 233 -7.98 16.84 16.57
C PHE A 233 -8.62 18.06 15.87
N SER A 234 -8.67 18.05 14.54
CA SER A 234 -9.32 19.12 13.76
C SER A 234 -10.80 19.27 14.15
N THR A 235 -11.49 18.16 14.38
CA THR A 235 -12.91 18.15 14.78
C THR A 235 -13.08 18.72 16.18
N LEU A 236 -12.24 18.32 17.14
CA LEU A 236 -12.30 18.85 18.52
C LEU A 236 -12.04 20.35 18.60
N GLN A 237 -11.18 20.88 17.72
CA GLN A 237 -10.94 22.33 17.63
C GLN A 237 -11.97 23.11 16.80
N GLY A 238 -13.04 22.45 16.36
CA GLY A 238 -14.08 23.12 15.55
C GLY A 238 -13.65 23.45 14.13
N THR A 239 -12.56 22.85 13.65
CA THR A 239 -12.00 23.05 12.29
C THR A 239 -11.95 21.76 11.48
N PRO A 240 -13.04 20.97 11.38
CA PRO A 240 -13.02 19.67 10.69
C PRO A 240 -12.64 19.78 9.22
N GLY A 241 -12.89 20.95 8.58
CA GLY A 241 -12.52 21.22 7.20
C GLY A 241 -11.01 21.23 6.94
N LEU A 242 -10.14 21.33 7.95
CA LEU A 242 -8.69 21.26 7.81
C LEU A 242 -8.16 19.82 7.70
N SER A 243 -8.95 18.81 8.08
CA SER A 243 -8.54 17.40 8.04
C SER A 243 -8.05 16.97 6.66
N ALA A 244 -8.84 17.23 5.63
CA ALA A 244 -8.51 16.84 4.26
C ALA A 244 -7.27 17.58 3.71
N PRO A 245 -7.12 18.90 3.82
CA PRO A 245 -5.89 19.61 3.43
C PRO A 245 -4.64 19.11 4.17
N LEU A 246 -4.72 18.82 5.46
CA LEU A 246 -3.60 18.33 6.26
C LEU A 246 -3.15 16.93 5.81
N LEU A 247 -4.09 16.00 5.64
CA LEU A 247 -3.80 14.67 5.10
C LEU A 247 -3.28 14.74 3.65
N ALA A 248 -3.83 15.64 2.83
CA ALA A 248 -3.33 15.88 1.47
C ALA A 248 -1.90 16.42 1.46
N THR A 249 -1.53 17.28 2.41
CA THR A 249 -0.17 17.78 2.57
C THR A 249 0.80 16.65 2.90
N LEU A 250 0.46 15.79 3.87
CA LEU A 250 1.24 14.60 4.23
C LEU A 250 1.44 13.68 3.02
N ALA A 251 0.35 13.32 2.34
CA ALA A 251 0.37 12.41 1.20
C ALA A 251 1.12 13.02 0.00
N GLY A 252 0.87 14.29 -0.32
CA GLY A 252 1.53 15.00 -1.39
C GLY A 252 3.04 15.12 -1.17
N ALA A 253 3.45 15.44 0.05
CA ALA A 253 4.87 15.48 0.42
C ALA A 253 5.53 14.10 0.36
N SER A 254 4.82 13.03 0.76
CA SER A 254 5.31 11.65 0.63
C SER A 254 5.51 11.25 -0.84
N ILE A 255 4.59 11.63 -1.72
CA ILE A 255 4.76 11.44 -3.17
C ILE A 255 6.01 12.16 -3.67
N VAL A 256 6.18 13.44 -3.31
CA VAL A 256 7.35 14.23 -3.69
C VAL A 256 8.63 13.58 -3.17
N GLY A 257 8.67 13.14 -1.91
CA GLY A 257 9.80 12.44 -1.32
C GLY A 257 10.16 11.17 -2.09
N GLY A 258 9.18 10.30 -2.37
CA GLY A 258 9.37 9.09 -3.16
C GLY A 258 9.95 9.39 -4.56
N LEU A 259 9.43 10.40 -5.25
CA LEU A 259 9.90 10.82 -6.56
C LEU A 259 11.34 11.39 -6.52
N LEU A 260 11.67 12.17 -5.49
CA LEU A 260 13.01 12.75 -5.34
C LEU A 260 14.06 11.65 -5.16
N ILE A 261 13.82 10.68 -4.28
CA ILE A 261 14.78 9.60 -4.05
C ILE A 261 14.86 8.66 -5.26
N GLY A 262 13.73 8.35 -5.88
CA GLY A 262 13.68 7.52 -7.08
C GLY A 262 14.35 8.16 -8.31
N SER A 263 14.52 9.48 -8.33
CA SER A 263 15.23 10.18 -9.41
C SER A 263 16.76 10.14 -9.28
N ARG A 264 17.28 9.71 -8.12
CA ARG A 264 18.72 9.66 -7.85
C ARG A 264 19.27 8.25 -8.10
N LYS A 265 20.37 8.16 -8.82
CA LYS A 265 21.13 6.91 -8.93
C LYS A 265 21.58 6.47 -7.53
N SER A 266 21.58 5.15 -7.30
CA SER A 266 21.90 4.56 -6.01
C SER A 266 23.33 4.90 -5.57
N LEU A 267 23.45 5.86 -4.65
CA LEU A 267 24.70 6.18 -3.94
C LEU A 267 24.77 5.48 -2.57
N THR A 268 23.68 4.87 -2.13
CA THR A 268 23.54 4.26 -0.80
C THR A 268 22.91 2.87 -0.93
N THR A 269 23.31 1.98 -0.03
CA THR A 269 22.67 0.66 0.08
C THR A 269 21.21 0.81 0.55
N PRO A 270 20.32 -0.14 0.23
CA PRO A 270 18.92 -0.08 0.66
C PRO A 270 18.77 0.12 2.18
N LEU A 271 19.55 -0.60 2.97
CA LEU A 271 19.49 -0.52 4.43
C LEU A 271 19.98 0.82 4.96
N GLN A 272 21.10 1.36 4.44
CA GLN A 272 21.59 2.69 4.84
C GLN A 272 20.59 3.77 4.46
N GLY A 273 20.01 3.69 3.26
CA GLY A 273 18.97 4.61 2.82
C GLY A 273 17.76 4.57 3.76
N PHE A 274 17.31 3.37 4.15
CA PHE A 274 16.20 3.19 5.06
C PHE A 274 16.49 3.76 6.45
N LYS A 275 17.69 3.52 7.00
CA LYS A 275 18.14 4.09 8.29
C LYS A 275 18.06 5.61 8.30
N TRP A 276 18.65 6.28 7.31
CA TRP A 276 18.67 7.74 7.27
C TRP A 276 17.31 8.35 6.98
N ALA A 277 16.50 7.72 6.13
CA ALA A 277 15.14 8.18 5.84
C ALA A 277 14.23 8.05 7.06
N SER A 278 14.29 6.93 7.78
CA SER A 278 13.53 6.72 9.03
C SER A 278 13.93 7.72 10.11
N LEU A 279 15.24 7.99 10.25
CA LEU A 279 15.74 9.01 11.19
C LEU A 279 15.20 10.40 10.82
N GLY A 280 15.26 10.78 9.55
CA GLY A 280 14.72 12.06 9.08
C GLY A 280 13.22 12.20 9.34
N ALA A 281 12.44 11.15 9.08
CA ALA A 281 11.00 11.12 9.37
C ALA A 281 10.73 11.25 10.87
N SER A 282 11.49 10.54 11.72
CA SER A 282 11.33 10.60 13.19
C SER A 282 11.67 11.99 13.75
N ILE A 283 12.75 12.61 13.27
CA ILE A 283 13.10 13.99 13.67
C ILE A 283 12.00 14.96 13.23
N ALA A 284 11.49 14.82 12.00
CA ALA A 284 10.40 15.65 11.50
C ALA A 284 9.09 15.47 12.30
N ALA A 285 8.87 14.32 12.92
CA ALA A 285 7.68 14.05 13.73
C ALA A 285 7.76 14.70 15.15
N ILE A 286 8.94 14.99 15.67
CA ILE A 286 9.09 15.52 17.05
C ILE A 286 8.25 16.80 17.28
N PRO A 287 8.26 17.81 16.39
CA PRO A 287 7.49 19.02 16.59
C PRO A 287 5.97 18.83 16.49
N LEU A 288 5.49 17.68 16.00
CA LEU A 288 4.06 17.41 15.76
C LEU A 288 3.24 17.59 17.04
N VAL A 289 3.79 17.20 18.19
CA VAL A 289 3.14 17.31 19.53
C VAL A 289 2.80 18.76 19.88
N PHE A 290 3.56 19.73 19.38
CA PHE A 290 3.41 21.16 19.67
C PHE A 290 2.58 21.88 18.61
N THR A 291 2.04 21.17 17.64
CA THR A 291 1.24 21.77 16.56
C THR A 291 -0.25 21.76 16.88
N GLU A 292 -0.95 22.68 16.25
CA GLU A 292 -2.40 22.73 16.18
C GLU A 292 -2.85 22.61 14.72
N PRO A 293 -4.10 22.13 14.48
CA PRO A 293 -4.65 22.06 13.14
C PRO A 293 -4.60 23.41 12.44
N GLY A 294 -3.78 23.49 11.37
CA GLY A 294 -3.50 24.73 10.66
C GLY A 294 -2.10 24.71 10.03
N TRP A 295 -1.49 25.87 9.84
CA TRP A 295 -0.21 26.01 9.17
C TRP A 295 0.95 25.34 9.89
N SER A 296 0.98 25.38 11.23
CA SER A 296 2.03 24.73 12.02
C SER A 296 2.04 23.23 11.78
N MET A 297 0.88 22.59 11.87
CA MET A 297 0.74 21.16 11.59
C MET A 297 1.02 20.84 10.11
N ALA A 298 0.56 21.66 9.16
CA ALA A 298 0.81 21.44 7.74
C ALA A 298 2.31 21.43 7.40
N ILE A 299 3.10 22.34 7.97
CA ILE A 299 4.56 22.36 7.75
C ILE A 299 5.21 21.07 8.28
N VAL A 300 4.87 20.68 9.49
CA VAL A 300 5.42 19.44 10.11
C VAL A 300 5.00 18.20 9.34
N LEU A 301 3.73 18.10 8.93
CA LEU A 301 3.23 17.00 8.11
C LEU A 301 3.89 16.97 6.72
N GLY A 302 4.22 18.13 6.15
CA GLY A 302 4.98 18.22 4.91
C GLY A 302 6.39 17.65 5.05
N LEU A 303 7.11 18.01 6.11
CA LEU A 303 8.45 17.49 6.38
C LEU A 303 8.41 15.99 6.70
N LEU A 304 7.47 15.57 7.53
CA LEU A 304 7.24 14.16 7.87
C LEU A 304 6.91 13.35 6.61
N GLY A 305 5.99 13.83 5.78
CA GLY A 305 5.61 13.16 4.53
C GLY A 305 6.80 12.95 3.60
N LEU A 306 7.66 13.97 3.42
CA LEU A 306 8.89 13.83 2.64
C LEU A 306 9.78 12.69 3.16
N GLY A 307 10.03 12.66 4.46
CA GLY A 307 10.82 11.60 5.11
C GLY A 307 10.20 10.22 4.94
N MET A 308 8.88 10.12 5.10
CA MET A 308 8.14 8.87 4.91
C MET A 308 8.18 8.39 3.45
N GLY A 309 8.10 9.31 2.49
CA GLY A 309 8.24 8.99 1.06
C GLY A 309 9.61 8.39 0.73
N PHE A 310 10.69 8.93 1.33
CA PHE A 310 12.03 8.35 1.20
C PHE A 310 12.09 6.96 1.86
N ALA A 311 11.60 6.84 3.09
CA ALA A 311 11.64 5.58 3.84
C ALA A 311 10.88 4.47 3.13
N GLN A 312 9.71 4.76 2.55
CA GLN A 312 8.91 3.79 1.83
C GLN A 312 9.63 3.17 0.63
N VAL A 313 10.35 3.96 -0.17
CA VAL A 313 11.10 3.43 -1.33
C VAL A 313 12.20 2.49 -0.84
N PHE A 314 12.98 2.90 0.16
CA PHE A 314 14.04 2.05 0.72
C PHE A 314 13.51 0.82 1.45
N HIS A 315 12.37 0.92 2.13
CA HIS A 315 11.72 -0.23 2.78
C HIS A 315 11.45 -1.35 1.77
N TRP A 316 10.93 -1.00 0.59
CA TRP A 316 10.69 -1.98 -0.47
C TRP A 316 11.97 -2.54 -1.08
N GLU A 317 13.02 -1.74 -1.19
CA GLU A 317 14.33 -2.23 -1.62
C GLU A 317 14.92 -3.20 -0.58
N VAL A 318 14.76 -2.91 0.73
CA VAL A 318 15.21 -3.83 1.80
C VAL A 318 14.41 -5.13 1.76
N LEU A 319 13.08 -5.07 1.60
CA LEU A 319 12.26 -6.28 1.46
C LEU A 319 12.72 -7.14 0.29
N GLU A 320 12.98 -6.51 -0.88
CA GLU A 320 13.46 -7.21 -2.06
C GLU A 320 14.83 -7.89 -1.82
N ALA A 321 15.73 -7.25 -1.06
CA ALA A 321 17.04 -7.78 -0.76
C ALA A 321 17.02 -8.97 0.23
N VAL A 322 16.02 -9.04 1.13
CA VAL A 322 15.98 -10.04 2.21
C VAL A 322 14.96 -11.14 2.00
N ARG A 323 14.01 -10.97 1.09
CA ARG A 323 12.98 -11.98 0.83
C ARG A 323 13.61 -13.27 0.27
N PRO A 324 13.10 -14.45 0.67
CA PRO A 324 13.48 -15.70 0.03
C PRO A 324 13.05 -15.73 -1.44
N GLN A 325 13.80 -16.45 -2.26
CA GLN A 325 13.43 -16.71 -3.65
C GLN A 325 12.03 -17.36 -3.73
N GLY A 326 11.26 -17.01 -4.75
CA GLY A 326 9.91 -17.52 -4.94
C GLY A 326 8.83 -16.90 -4.03
N THR A 327 9.13 -15.80 -3.34
CA THR A 327 8.18 -15.14 -2.43
C THR A 327 7.94 -13.66 -2.76
N ALA A 328 8.17 -13.25 -4.01
CA ALA A 328 8.10 -11.85 -4.40
C ALA A 328 6.76 -11.17 -4.07
N THR A 329 5.67 -11.87 -4.34
CA THR A 329 4.31 -11.35 -4.12
C THR A 329 3.83 -11.62 -2.71
N SER A 330 4.09 -12.81 -2.17
CA SER A 330 3.65 -13.18 -0.83
C SER A 330 4.38 -12.39 0.26
N ALA A 331 5.67 -12.06 0.09
CA ALA A 331 6.42 -11.25 1.05
C ALA A 331 5.81 -9.86 1.20
N GLN A 332 5.48 -9.21 0.10
CA GLN A 332 4.80 -7.92 0.12
C GLN A 332 3.41 -8.02 0.75
N ALA A 333 2.65 -9.05 0.39
CA ALA A 333 1.29 -9.25 0.89
C ALA A 333 1.25 -9.50 2.41
N TRP A 334 2.18 -10.32 2.92
CA TRP A 334 2.28 -10.57 4.35
C TRP A 334 2.75 -9.34 5.12
N LEU A 335 3.69 -8.56 4.57
CA LEU A 335 4.15 -7.33 5.21
C LEU A 335 3.00 -6.33 5.33
N TRP A 336 2.22 -6.14 4.26
CA TRP A 336 1.04 -5.28 4.31
C TRP A 336 -0.04 -5.77 5.26
N ALA A 337 -0.23 -7.10 5.39
CA ALA A 337 -1.17 -7.65 6.35
C ALA A 337 -0.74 -7.35 7.79
N VAL A 338 0.56 -7.45 8.08
CA VAL A 338 1.16 -7.14 9.37
C VAL A 338 1.05 -5.66 9.69
N GLU A 339 1.47 -4.78 8.78
CA GLU A 339 1.36 -3.32 8.92
C GLU A 339 -0.10 -2.90 9.11
N GLY A 340 -1.02 -3.39 8.26
CA GLY A 340 -2.44 -3.06 8.31
C GLY A 340 -3.15 -3.53 9.58
N SER A 341 -2.72 -4.66 10.16
CA SER A 341 -3.27 -5.12 11.43
C SER A 341 -2.98 -4.15 12.58
N MET A 342 -1.75 -3.64 12.65
CA MET A 342 -1.36 -2.67 13.68
C MET A 342 -1.80 -1.25 13.36
N LEU A 343 -2.00 -0.92 12.09
CA LEU A 343 -2.67 0.32 11.68
C LEU A 343 -4.07 0.39 12.30
N ALA A 344 -4.86 -0.67 12.21
CA ALA A 344 -6.19 -0.72 12.82
C ALA A 344 -6.14 -0.54 14.34
N VAL A 345 -5.18 -1.16 15.02
CA VAL A 345 -4.95 -0.97 16.46
C VAL A 345 -4.55 0.48 16.75
N GLY A 346 -3.64 1.04 15.94
CA GLY A 346 -3.19 2.44 16.08
C GLY A 346 -4.34 3.44 15.88
N THR A 347 -5.22 3.19 14.90
CA THR A 347 -6.41 4.03 14.66
C THR A 347 -7.35 3.98 15.86
N ALA A 348 -7.64 2.80 16.41
CA ALA A 348 -8.49 2.66 17.58
C ALA A 348 -7.88 3.35 18.83
N LEU A 349 -6.58 3.13 19.07
CA LEU A 349 -5.86 3.74 20.17
C LEU A 349 -5.77 5.26 20.01
N GLY A 350 -5.52 5.76 18.80
CA GLY A 350 -5.45 7.18 18.51
C GLY A 350 -6.77 7.90 18.73
N GLY A 351 -7.87 7.31 18.27
CA GLY A 351 -9.22 7.82 18.57
C GLY A 351 -9.50 7.90 20.05
N TYR A 352 -9.19 6.83 20.80
CA TYR A 352 -9.34 6.81 22.25
C TYR A 352 -8.50 7.89 22.95
N LEU A 353 -7.22 8.04 22.58
CA LEU A 353 -6.33 9.03 23.17
C LEU A 353 -6.80 10.46 22.90
N VAL A 354 -7.25 10.75 21.67
CA VAL A 354 -7.73 12.09 21.30
C VAL A 354 -8.98 12.45 22.09
N GLU A 355 -9.91 11.51 22.26
CA GLU A 355 -11.19 11.75 22.90
C GLU A 355 -11.09 11.78 24.45
N ASN A 356 -10.33 10.87 25.04
CA ASN A 356 -10.35 10.63 26.50
C ASN A 356 -9.13 11.17 27.24
N VAL A 357 -8.03 11.50 26.54
CA VAL A 357 -6.80 12.02 27.17
C VAL A 357 -6.47 13.41 26.63
N SER A 358 -5.92 13.50 25.42
CA SER A 358 -5.70 14.74 24.69
C SER A 358 -5.26 14.45 23.25
N PRO A 359 -5.50 15.35 22.29
CA PRO A 359 -4.93 15.22 20.95
C PRO A 359 -3.41 15.14 20.93
N GLN A 360 -2.75 15.90 21.82
CA GLN A 360 -1.28 15.90 21.95
C GLN A 360 -0.73 14.55 22.37
N SER A 361 -1.47 13.80 23.21
CA SER A 361 -1.05 12.45 23.62
C SER A 361 -1.01 11.47 22.44
N ALA A 362 -1.97 11.56 21.52
CA ALA A 362 -1.98 10.75 20.31
C ALA A 362 -0.84 11.14 19.35
N LEU A 363 -0.59 12.45 19.16
CA LEU A 363 0.53 12.95 18.36
C LEU A 363 1.89 12.60 18.97
N PHE A 364 2.00 12.59 20.31
CA PHE A 364 3.18 12.08 21.01
C PHE A 364 3.38 10.58 20.72
N GLY A 365 2.31 9.79 20.73
CA GLY A 365 2.34 8.37 20.37
C GLY A 365 2.87 8.14 18.96
N VAL A 366 2.51 9.00 17.99
CA VAL A 366 3.07 8.98 16.62
C VAL A 366 4.58 9.18 16.64
N SER A 367 5.04 10.26 17.27
CA SER A 367 6.47 10.61 17.34
C SER A 367 7.27 9.53 18.04
N LEU A 368 6.74 8.99 19.13
CA LEU A 368 7.36 7.89 19.89
C LEU A 368 7.42 6.59 19.05
N GLY A 369 6.34 6.23 18.36
CA GLY A 369 6.29 5.05 17.51
C GLY A 369 7.31 5.12 16.37
N LEU A 370 7.41 6.25 15.67
CA LEU A 370 8.42 6.45 14.63
C LEU A 370 9.85 6.42 15.17
N LEU A 371 10.07 6.99 16.37
CA LEU A 371 11.38 6.94 17.04
C LEU A 371 11.75 5.50 17.41
N ILE A 372 10.81 4.71 17.94
CA ILE A 372 11.02 3.30 18.27
C ILE A 372 11.34 2.51 17.00
N SER A 373 10.59 2.72 15.90
CA SER A 373 10.89 2.12 14.60
C SER A 373 12.31 2.45 14.14
N THR A 374 12.71 3.72 14.21
CA THR A 374 14.07 4.15 13.86
C THR A 374 15.15 3.48 14.73
N ILE A 375 14.98 3.47 16.05
CA ILE A 375 15.90 2.80 16.98
C ILE A 375 15.99 1.30 16.63
N TYR A 376 14.86 0.66 16.38
CA TYR A 376 14.83 -0.73 15.99
C TYR A 376 15.59 -0.99 14.67
N VAL A 377 15.40 -0.15 13.67
CA VAL A 377 16.11 -0.26 12.37
C VAL A 377 17.61 -0.04 12.55
N TRP A 378 18.04 0.96 13.34
CA TRP A 378 19.46 1.31 13.53
C TRP A 378 20.25 0.27 14.31
N PHE A 379 19.70 -0.24 15.37
CA PHE A 379 20.44 -1.08 16.32
C PHE A 379 20.13 -2.57 16.18
N TYR A 380 18.91 -2.92 15.81
CA TYR A 380 18.52 -4.33 15.71
C TYR A 380 18.51 -4.85 14.27
N ALA A 381 17.79 -4.20 13.37
CA ALA A 381 17.66 -4.67 11.99
C ALA A 381 18.99 -4.56 11.24
N ALA A 382 19.72 -3.46 11.39
CA ALA A 382 20.98 -3.22 10.71
C ALA A 382 22.04 -4.30 10.95
N SER A 383 22.12 -4.81 12.18
CA SER A 383 23.10 -5.87 12.52
C SER A 383 22.71 -7.26 12.01
N ARG A 384 21.47 -7.45 11.57
CA ARG A 384 20.89 -8.76 11.21
C ARG A 384 20.45 -8.89 9.75
N LEU A 385 20.50 -7.79 9.00
CA LEU A 385 20.17 -7.76 7.57
C LEU A 385 21.38 -7.35 6.70
N PRO A 386 22.53 -8.04 6.79
CA PRO A 386 23.73 -7.66 6.06
C PRO A 386 23.57 -7.77 4.54
N GLN A 387 22.61 -8.54 4.06
CA GLN A 387 22.28 -8.67 2.63
C GLN A 387 21.68 -7.38 2.05
N ALA A 388 20.93 -6.65 2.85
CA ALA A 388 20.37 -5.36 2.45
C ALA A 388 21.37 -4.21 2.52
N ASP A 389 22.55 -4.46 3.09
CA ASP A 389 23.67 -3.50 3.13
C ASP A 389 24.65 -3.66 1.96
N LYS A 390 24.36 -4.55 1.03
CA LYS A 390 25.13 -4.72 -0.22
C LYS A 390 24.34 -4.12 -1.38
N PRO A 391 25.02 -3.46 -2.35
CA PRO A 391 24.38 -3.21 -3.64
C PRO A 391 23.91 -4.55 -4.19
N LEU A 392 22.79 -4.57 -4.92
CA LEU A 392 22.27 -5.79 -5.56
C LEU A 392 23.42 -6.60 -6.13
N SER A 393 23.60 -7.83 -5.66
CA SER A 393 24.76 -8.64 -5.99
C SER A 393 24.85 -8.86 -7.51
N GLU A 394 26.04 -9.07 -8.02
CA GLU A 394 26.27 -9.32 -9.44
C GLU A 394 25.46 -10.56 -9.93
N SER A 395 25.26 -11.56 -9.05
CA SER A 395 24.38 -12.70 -9.30
C SER A 395 22.91 -12.30 -9.42
N GLN A 396 22.41 -11.39 -8.58
CA GLN A 396 21.06 -10.84 -8.71
C GLN A 396 20.93 -9.93 -9.94
N ARG A 397 22.01 -9.23 -10.33
CA ARG A 397 22.09 -8.47 -11.59
C ARG A 397 22.05 -9.40 -12.80
N ILE A 398 22.81 -10.50 -12.78
CA ILE A 398 22.86 -11.51 -13.84
C ILE A 398 21.51 -12.22 -13.97
N GLU A 399 20.85 -12.56 -12.86
CA GLU A 399 19.54 -13.21 -12.84
C GLU A 399 18.46 -12.29 -13.44
N VAL A 400 18.48 -10.98 -13.11
CA VAL A 400 17.58 -9.97 -13.71
C VAL A 400 17.90 -9.76 -15.20
N LEU A 401 19.17 -9.84 -15.61
CA LEU A 401 19.58 -9.75 -17.00
C LEU A 401 19.24 -11.02 -17.79
N ALA A 402 19.36 -12.19 -17.19
CA ALA A 402 18.98 -13.45 -17.80
C ALA A 402 17.47 -13.55 -18.02
N ASP A 403 16.64 -13.01 -17.09
CA ASP A 403 15.19 -12.89 -17.27
C ASP A 403 14.80 -11.91 -18.39
N LEU A 404 15.65 -10.91 -18.68
CA LEU A 404 15.46 -9.96 -19.78
C LEU A 404 15.92 -10.52 -21.14
N GLU A 405 16.92 -11.41 -21.15
CA GLU A 405 17.50 -12.00 -22.35
C GLU A 405 16.85 -13.32 -22.77
N SER A 406 16.02 -13.93 -21.92
CA SER A 406 15.24 -15.13 -22.27
C SER A 406 14.20 -14.76 -23.33
N PRO A 407 14.43 -15.13 -24.62
CA PRO A 407 13.42 -14.84 -25.64
C PRO A 407 12.14 -15.57 -25.31
N ALA A 408 11.01 -14.86 -25.47
CA ALA A 408 9.69 -15.46 -25.41
C ALA A 408 9.56 -16.43 -26.60
N GLU A 409 9.82 -17.73 -26.36
CA GLU A 409 9.36 -18.80 -27.22
C GLU A 409 7.85 -19.04 -27.04
#